data_0ea29adc4f57f8319170bbab80bdbb7a
#
_entry.id   0ea29adc4f57f8319170bbab80bdbb7a
#
_cell.length_a   1.000
_cell.length_b   1.000
_cell.length_c   1.000
_cell.angle_alpha   90.00
_cell.angle_beta   90.00
_cell.angle_gamma   90.00
#
_symmetry.space_group_name_H-M   'P 1'
#
loop_
_entity.id
_entity.type
_entity.pdbx_description
1 polymer ?
#
loop_
_entity_poly.entity_id
_entity_poly.type
_entity_poly.pdbx_seq_one_letter_code
_entity_poly.pdbx_strand_id
1 'polypeptide(L)'
;AENEIKREEIIGIGIGCPGAIDSVKGIVDYSNNLCWENLPIVDIIKNKTKLEVKVTNDANAATLGEAIFGAGKLYNDIIMLTLGTGVGGGIVINKKLYEGKDGKGAELGHSAIVVDGELCTCGRRGCLEAYASATAVIRDAKRAVEKDKNTLIYTMVNGDVSKIGARTVFDANFAGDKAAMEIVDKYIKYFGEGILNF
;
A
#
# COMPACT_ATOMS: atom_id res chain seq x y z
N ALA A 1 -25.23 14.53 -5.16
CA ALA A 1 -25.33 15.97 -5.41
C ALA A 1 -24.20 16.28 -6.40
N GLU A 2 -24.55 16.65 -7.63
CA GLU A 2 -23.60 17.21 -8.58
C GLU A 2 -23.20 18.58 -8.03
N ASN A 3 -21.95 18.70 -7.60
CA ASN A 3 -21.38 19.98 -7.24
C ASN A 3 -21.19 20.74 -8.56
N GLU A 4 -21.92 21.83 -8.74
CA GLU A 4 -21.76 22.76 -9.86
C GLU A 4 -20.45 23.57 -9.69
N ILE A 5 -19.29 22.86 -9.73
CA ILE A 5 -17.97 23.51 -9.72
C ILE A 5 -17.68 23.99 -11.13
N LYS A 6 -17.51 25.28 -11.31
CA LYS A 6 -17.12 25.86 -12.58
C LYS A 6 -15.65 25.57 -12.85
N ARG A 7 -15.30 25.41 -14.13
CA ARG A 7 -13.91 25.11 -14.54
C ARG A 7 -12.91 26.14 -14.04
N GLU A 8 -13.32 27.40 -13.96
CA GLU A 8 -12.51 28.53 -13.52
C GLU A 8 -12.20 28.48 -12.02
N GLU A 9 -12.95 27.68 -11.25
CA GLU A 9 -12.74 27.46 -9.81
C GLU A 9 -11.71 26.36 -9.53
N ILE A 10 -11.31 25.58 -10.56
CA ILE A 10 -10.31 24.51 -10.42
C ILE A 10 -8.91 25.12 -10.50
N ILE A 11 -8.20 25.08 -9.38
CA ILE A 11 -6.87 25.69 -9.25
C ILE A 11 -5.73 24.77 -9.70
N GLY A 12 -5.96 23.47 -9.79
CA GLY A 12 -4.95 22.49 -10.20
C GLY A 12 -5.40 21.05 -10.02
N ILE A 13 -4.51 20.12 -10.40
CA ILE A 13 -4.72 18.67 -10.34
C ILE A 13 -3.60 18.03 -9.54
N GLY A 14 -3.95 17.30 -8.48
CA GLY A 14 -3.05 16.43 -7.74
C GLY A 14 -3.27 14.97 -8.12
N ILE A 15 -2.20 14.23 -8.33
CA ILE A 15 -2.23 12.82 -8.73
C ILE A 15 -1.42 11.99 -7.75
N GLY A 16 -2.05 11.03 -7.08
CA GLY A 16 -1.38 9.91 -6.41
C GLY A 16 -1.30 8.73 -7.38
N CYS A 17 -0.11 8.27 -7.71
CA CYS A 17 0.10 7.21 -8.69
C CYS A 17 0.92 6.06 -8.06
N PRO A 18 0.50 4.79 -8.22
CA PRO A 18 1.27 3.67 -7.73
C PRO A 18 2.57 3.50 -8.54
N GLY A 19 3.66 3.20 -7.86
CA GLY A 19 4.97 2.95 -8.45
C GLY A 19 6.03 3.99 -8.09
N ALA A 20 7.14 3.95 -8.82
CA ALA A 20 8.24 4.91 -8.66
C ALA A 20 7.94 6.20 -9.43
N ILE A 21 7.89 7.33 -8.72
CA ILE A 21 7.48 8.62 -9.24
C ILE A 21 8.60 9.65 -9.01
N ASP A 22 9.08 10.25 -10.07
CA ASP A 22 9.89 11.48 -9.99
C ASP A 22 8.92 12.68 -9.93
N SER A 23 8.58 13.09 -8.72
CA SER A 23 7.64 14.19 -8.47
C SER A 23 8.18 15.55 -8.97
N VAL A 24 9.50 15.71 -9.03
CA VAL A 24 10.17 16.95 -9.49
C VAL A 24 10.06 17.08 -11.01
N LYS A 25 10.32 16.00 -11.75
CA LYS A 25 10.17 15.98 -13.21
C LYS A 25 8.74 15.74 -13.66
N GLY A 26 7.85 15.27 -12.77
CA GLY A 26 6.47 14.95 -13.13
C GLY A 26 6.33 13.68 -13.97
N ILE A 27 7.23 12.72 -13.76
CA ILE A 27 7.36 11.49 -14.54
C ILE A 27 7.00 10.27 -13.67
N VAL A 28 6.23 9.34 -14.21
CA VAL A 28 6.14 7.98 -13.69
C VAL A 28 7.32 7.21 -14.26
N ASP A 29 8.36 6.98 -13.45
CA ASP A 29 9.52 6.19 -13.87
C ASP A 29 9.10 4.77 -14.20
N TYR A 30 8.29 4.19 -13.29
CA TYR A 30 7.81 2.82 -13.44
C TYR A 30 6.58 2.54 -12.57
N SER A 31 5.57 1.92 -13.15
CA SER A 31 4.39 1.41 -12.44
C SER A 31 3.97 0.05 -12.98
N ASN A 32 4.18 -1.01 -12.18
CA ASN A 32 3.77 -2.38 -12.52
C ASN A 32 2.27 -2.49 -12.74
N ASN A 33 1.50 -1.90 -11.83
CA ASN A 33 0.04 -2.02 -11.82
C ASN A 33 -0.61 -1.39 -13.06
N LEU A 34 0.03 -0.35 -13.62
CA LEU A 34 -0.48 0.41 -14.75
C LEU A 34 0.26 0.07 -16.05
N CYS A 35 1.31 -0.75 -15.98
CA CYS A 35 2.19 -1.06 -17.11
C CYS A 35 2.75 0.23 -17.76
N TRP A 36 3.12 1.21 -16.94
CA TRP A 36 3.70 2.47 -17.37
C TRP A 36 5.19 2.50 -17.10
N GLU A 37 5.93 3.10 -18.03
CA GLU A 37 7.37 3.30 -17.94
C GLU A 37 7.73 4.63 -18.57
N ASN A 38 8.56 5.44 -17.87
CA ASN A 38 9.04 6.74 -18.30
C ASN A 38 7.93 7.67 -18.83
N LEU A 39 6.76 7.68 -18.20
CA LEU A 39 5.59 8.42 -18.65
C LEU A 39 5.59 9.86 -18.09
N PRO A 40 5.70 10.92 -18.93
CA PRO A 40 5.64 12.30 -18.48
C PRO A 40 4.20 12.74 -18.22
N ILE A 41 3.59 12.19 -17.16
CA ILE A 41 2.16 12.33 -16.89
C ILE A 41 1.74 13.76 -16.62
N VAL A 42 2.60 14.54 -15.95
CA VAL A 42 2.33 15.96 -15.65
C VAL A 42 2.19 16.75 -16.94
N ASP A 43 3.14 16.61 -17.87
CA ASP A 43 3.10 17.33 -19.15
C ASP A 43 1.90 16.92 -20.00
N ILE A 44 1.59 15.63 -20.06
CA ILE A 44 0.44 15.12 -20.79
C ILE A 44 -0.87 15.75 -20.30
N ILE A 45 -1.07 15.77 -18.98
CA ILE A 45 -2.32 16.28 -18.38
C ILE A 45 -2.34 17.81 -18.44
N LYS A 46 -1.23 18.48 -18.15
CA LYS A 46 -1.12 19.95 -18.25
C LYS A 46 -1.41 20.44 -19.67
N ASN A 47 -0.90 19.76 -20.69
CA ASN A 47 -1.16 20.11 -22.09
C ASN A 47 -2.63 20.00 -22.47
N LYS A 48 -3.33 19.00 -21.91
CA LYS A 48 -4.77 18.79 -22.18
C LYS A 48 -5.68 19.72 -21.40
N THR A 49 -5.34 19.99 -20.13
CA THR A 49 -6.23 20.72 -19.20
C THR A 49 -5.90 22.20 -19.07
N LYS A 50 -4.66 22.57 -19.31
CA LYS A 50 -4.08 23.91 -19.07
C LYS A 50 -4.08 24.30 -17.60
N LEU A 51 -4.21 23.32 -16.69
CA LEU A 51 -4.14 23.50 -15.25
C LEU A 51 -2.75 23.14 -14.72
N GLU A 52 -2.40 23.65 -13.55
CA GLU A 52 -1.23 23.16 -12.83
C GLU A 52 -1.46 21.72 -12.39
N VAL A 53 -0.42 20.87 -12.58
CA VAL A 53 -0.50 19.43 -12.27
C VAL A 53 0.69 19.03 -11.42
N LYS A 54 0.45 18.26 -10.38
CA LYS A 54 1.49 17.62 -9.56
C LYS A 54 1.20 16.14 -9.43
N VAL A 55 2.25 15.33 -9.38
CA VAL A 55 2.18 13.88 -9.17
C VAL A 55 3.13 13.49 -8.05
N THR A 56 2.73 12.52 -7.25
CA THR A 56 3.60 11.81 -6.31
C THR A 56 3.13 10.35 -6.20
N ASN A 57 3.84 9.53 -5.44
CA ASN A 57 3.37 8.18 -5.13
C ASN A 57 2.05 8.21 -4.35
N ASP A 58 1.20 7.20 -4.50
CA ASP A 58 -0.13 7.13 -3.88
C ASP A 58 -0.09 7.09 -2.34
N ALA A 59 0.85 6.33 -1.75
CA ALA A 59 1.04 6.31 -0.30
C ALA A 59 1.59 7.66 0.21
N ASN A 60 2.48 8.29 -0.54
CA ASN A 60 2.97 9.64 -0.24
C ASN A 60 1.84 10.68 -0.29
N ALA A 61 0.97 10.62 -1.29
CA ALA A 61 -0.20 11.50 -1.38
C ALA A 61 -1.15 11.31 -0.19
N ALA A 62 -1.41 10.07 0.19
CA ALA A 62 -2.23 9.74 1.36
C ALA A 62 -1.59 10.26 2.65
N THR A 63 -0.28 10.05 2.83
CA THR A 63 0.47 10.53 4.00
C THR A 63 0.42 12.04 4.12
N LEU A 64 0.60 12.75 3.01
CA LEU A 64 0.49 14.22 2.99
C LEU A 64 -0.93 14.69 3.33
N GLY A 65 -1.95 13.98 2.82
CA GLY A 65 -3.35 14.25 3.14
C GLY A 65 -3.64 14.11 4.64
N GLU A 66 -3.18 13.04 5.26
CA GLU A 66 -3.30 12.80 6.70
C GLU A 66 -2.51 13.82 7.53
N ALA A 67 -1.34 14.23 7.05
CA ALA A 67 -0.52 15.24 7.73
C ALA A 67 -1.18 16.64 7.73
N ILE A 68 -1.91 16.99 6.69
CA ILE A 68 -2.49 18.32 6.54
C ILE A 68 -3.92 18.38 7.06
N PHE A 69 -4.73 17.36 6.76
CA PHE A 69 -6.18 17.40 6.98
C PHE A 69 -6.68 16.31 7.93
N GLY A 70 -5.92 15.24 8.14
CA GLY A 70 -6.32 14.05 8.87
C GLY A 70 -5.75 13.98 10.29
N ALA A 71 -5.52 12.72 10.75
CA ALA A 71 -5.07 12.42 12.10
C ALA A 71 -3.69 12.99 12.43
N GLY A 72 -2.85 13.21 11.41
CA GLY A 72 -1.50 13.77 11.55
C GLY A 72 -1.43 15.30 11.72
N LYS A 73 -2.54 16.03 11.58
CA LYS A 73 -2.56 17.49 11.49
C LYS A 73 -1.85 18.22 12.63
N LEU A 74 -1.88 17.68 13.84
CA LEU A 74 -1.30 18.29 15.04
C LEU A 74 0.19 17.94 15.23
N TYR A 75 0.75 17.05 14.42
CA TYR A 75 2.12 16.56 14.54
C TYR A 75 3.01 17.17 13.45
N ASN A 76 4.29 17.36 13.78
CA ASN A 76 5.29 17.82 12.82
C ASN A 76 5.88 16.65 12.02
N ASP A 77 5.98 15.50 12.66
CA ASP A 77 6.61 14.31 12.11
C ASP A 77 5.60 13.15 12.17
N ILE A 78 5.47 12.45 11.06
CA ILE A 78 4.47 11.39 10.88
C ILE A 78 5.09 10.27 10.06
N ILE A 79 4.83 9.05 10.48
CA ILE A 79 5.00 7.86 9.65
C ILE A 79 3.61 7.28 9.42
N MET A 80 3.28 7.03 8.17
CA MET A 80 2.04 6.38 7.76
C MET A 80 2.34 5.08 7.03
N LEU A 81 1.57 4.04 7.34
CA LEU A 81 1.58 2.78 6.61
C LEU A 81 0.22 2.57 5.96
N THR A 82 0.22 2.20 4.70
CA THR A 82 -0.98 1.79 3.97
C THR A 82 -0.99 0.27 3.83
N LEU A 83 -2.04 -0.37 4.37
CA LEU A 83 -2.19 -1.83 4.35
C LEU A 83 -3.25 -2.20 3.31
N GLY A 84 -2.81 -2.82 2.24
CA GLY A 84 -3.65 -3.24 1.12
C GLY A 84 -3.12 -4.51 0.47
N THR A 85 -3.18 -4.59 -0.86
CA THR A 85 -2.57 -5.67 -1.64
C THR A 85 -1.09 -5.83 -1.29
N GLY A 86 -0.37 -4.69 -1.15
CA GLY A 86 0.98 -4.60 -0.59
C GLY A 86 0.99 -3.78 0.70
N VAL A 87 2.19 -3.34 1.10
CA VAL A 87 2.41 -2.39 2.19
C VAL A 87 3.13 -1.17 1.63
N GLY A 88 2.42 -0.06 1.55
CA GLY A 88 3.00 1.23 1.23
C GLY A 88 3.32 2.03 2.50
N GLY A 89 4.02 3.12 2.33
CA GLY A 89 4.29 4.03 3.43
C GLY A 89 4.67 5.42 2.97
N GLY A 90 4.63 6.36 3.89
CA GLY A 90 5.10 7.71 3.68
C GLY A 90 5.60 8.30 4.99
N ILE A 91 6.51 9.23 4.88
CA ILE A 91 7.15 9.91 6.01
C ILE A 91 7.01 11.42 5.81
N VAL A 92 6.56 12.11 6.84
CA VAL A 92 6.57 13.57 6.92
C VAL A 92 7.51 13.97 8.04
N ILE A 93 8.43 14.88 7.78
CA ILE A 93 9.38 15.42 8.75
C ILE A 93 9.29 16.96 8.69
N ASN A 94 9.09 17.58 9.85
CA ASN A 94 8.89 19.04 9.94
C ASN A 94 7.78 19.53 8.98
N LYS A 95 6.66 18.82 8.92
CA LYS A 95 5.52 19.07 8.03
C LYS A 95 5.83 19.02 6.53
N LYS A 96 6.94 18.39 6.14
CA LYS A 96 7.32 18.20 4.74
C LYS A 96 7.40 16.71 4.42
N LEU A 97 6.82 16.32 3.30
CA LEU A 97 6.91 14.96 2.81
C LEU A 97 8.37 14.61 2.50
N TYR A 98 8.82 13.47 2.99
CA TYR A 98 10.14 12.93 2.71
C TYR A 98 10.05 11.94 1.53
N GLU A 99 10.48 12.37 0.38
CA GLU A 99 10.50 11.54 -0.83
C GLU A 99 11.87 10.90 -1.12
N GLY A 100 12.87 11.23 -0.30
CA GLY A 100 14.24 10.76 -0.51
C GLY A 100 14.84 11.31 -1.80
N LYS A 101 15.89 10.65 -2.29
CA LYS A 101 16.46 10.98 -3.59
C LYS A 101 15.60 10.35 -4.70
N ASP A 102 15.27 11.13 -5.70
CA ASP A 102 14.54 10.69 -6.90
C ASP A 102 13.16 10.07 -6.61
N GLY A 103 12.48 10.52 -5.53
CA GLY A 103 11.14 10.06 -5.16
C GLY A 103 11.05 8.62 -4.64
N LYS A 104 12.19 7.98 -4.33
CA LYS A 104 12.28 6.56 -3.94
C LYS A 104 12.52 6.36 -2.42
N GLY A 105 12.29 7.39 -1.64
CA GLY A 105 12.32 7.30 -0.18
C GLY A 105 11.03 6.72 0.39
N ALA A 106 11.07 6.37 1.68
CA ALA A 106 9.91 5.89 2.44
C ALA A 106 9.25 4.60 1.92
N GLU A 107 10.00 3.73 1.26
CA GLU A 107 9.56 2.40 0.84
C GLU A 107 9.48 1.44 2.04
N LEU A 108 8.64 1.80 3.03
CA LEU A 108 8.59 1.15 4.35
C LEU A 108 8.18 -0.32 4.27
N GLY A 109 7.28 -0.67 3.36
CA GLY A 109 6.86 -2.06 3.12
C GLY A 109 7.98 -2.97 2.64
N HIS A 110 9.05 -2.39 2.10
CA HIS A 110 10.22 -3.12 1.62
C HIS A 110 11.38 -3.16 2.62
N SER A 111 11.19 -2.67 3.84
CA SER A 111 12.13 -2.89 4.95
C SER A 111 12.18 -4.36 5.31
N ALA A 112 13.38 -4.94 5.35
CA ALA A 112 13.57 -6.35 5.67
C ALA A 112 13.43 -6.56 7.18
N ILE A 113 12.45 -7.39 7.58
CA ILE A 113 12.20 -7.77 8.98
C ILE A 113 12.59 -9.23 9.26
N VAL A 114 12.83 -10.04 8.22
CA VAL A 114 13.27 -11.44 8.35
C VAL A 114 14.39 -11.69 7.35
N VAL A 115 15.59 -12.00 7.85
CA VAL A 115 16.72 -12.40 7.00
C VAL A 115 16.38 -13.70 6.28
N ASP A 116 16.65 -13.77 4.97
CA ASP A 116 16.37 -14.94 4.11
C ASP A 116 14.90 -15.44 4.14
N GLY A 117 13.98 -14.55 4.50
CA GLY A 117 12.57 -14.87 4.64
C GLY A 117 11.82 -15.04 3.31
N GLU A 118 10.50 -14.81 3.35
CA GLU A 118 9.62 -14.94 2.19
C GLU A 118 10.03 -14.01 1.05
N LEU A 119 9.88 -14.49 -0.19
CA LEU A 119 10.15 -13.69 -1.38
C LEU A 119 9.11 -12.55 -1.48
N CYS A 120 9.61 -11.33 -1.65
CA CYS A 120 8.79 -10.15 -1.87
C CYS A 120 8.64 -9.85 -3.36
N THR A 121 7.57 -9.15 -3.73
CA THR A 121 7.30 -8.69 -5.10
C THR A 121 8.41 -7.81 -5.67
N CYS A 122 9.18 -7.11 -4.81
CA CYS A 122 10.35 -6.33 -5.20
C CYS A 122 11.61 -7.15 -5.54
N GLY A 123 11.53 -8.49 -5.49
CA GLY A 123 12.64 -9.41 -5.76
C GLY A 123 13.55 -9.68 -4.56
N ARG A 124 13.43 -8.94 -3.47
CA ARG A 124 14.17 -9.17 -2.21
C ARG A 124 13.45 -10.18 -1.32
N ARG A 125 14.13 -10.64 -0.27
CA ARG A 125 13.55 -11.54 0.72
C ARG A 125 13.36 -10.82 2.06
N GLY A 126 12.31 -11.24 2.78
CA GLY A 126 12.09 -10.83 4.16
C GLY A 126 11.48 -9.45 4.37
N CYS A 127 11.00 -8.78 3.32
CA CYS A 127 10.33 -7.48 3.42
C CYS A 127 9.07 -7.56 4.29
N LEU A 128 8.74 -6.50 5.00
CA LEU A 128 7.51 -6.38 5.79
C LEU A 128 6.26 -6.73 4.94
N GLU A 129 6.18 -6.25 3.71
CA GLU A 129 5.09 -6.54 2.78
C GLU A 129 4.86 -8.03 2.58
N ALA A 130 5.93 -8.83 2.53
CA ALA A 130 5.82 -10.27 2.35
C ALA A 130 5.15 -11.00 3.54
N TYR A 131 4.91 -10.31 4.65
CA TYR A 131 4.29 -10.86 5.87
C TYR A 131 3.04 -10.12 6.30
N ALA A 132 2.97 -8.81 6.09
CA ALA A 132 1.94 -7.92 6.62
C ALA A 132 1.08 -7.27 5.53
N SER A 133 0.91 -7.90 4.39
CA SER A 133 -0.01 -7.48 3.32
C SER A 133 -1.20 -8.41 3.18
N ALA A 134 -2.27 -7.96 2.51
CA ALA A 134 -3.39 -8.82 2.14
C ALA A 134 -2.93 -10.00 1.28
N THR A 135 -1.98 -9.80 0.38
CA THR A 135 -1.38 -10.86 -0.45
C THR A 135 -0.68 -11.92 0.42
N ALA A 136 0.02 -11.51 1.48
CA ALA A 136 0.66 -12.43 2.41
C ALA A 136 -0.37 -13.27 3.17
N VAL A 137 -1.44 -12.66 3.68
CA VAL A 137 -2.55 -13.35 4.35
C VAL A 137 -3.21 -14.36 3.43
N ILE A 138 -3.50 -13.99 2.17
CA ILE A 138 -4.10 -14.88 1.17
C ILE A 138 -3.17 -16.06 0.85
N ARG A 139 -1.87 -15.80 0.66
CA ARG A 139 -0.88 -16.84 0.42
C ARG A 139 -0.83 -17.85 1.57
N ASP A 140 -0.77 -17.36 2.80
CA ASP A 140 -0.67 -18.23 3.98
C ASP A 140 -1.98 -19.02 4.18
N ALA A 141 -3.14 -18.43 3.87
CA ALA A 141 -4.43 -19.13 3.88
C ALA A 141 -4.50 -20.25 2.84
N LYS A 142 -4.03 -20.01 1.62
CA LYS A 142 -3.95 -21.06 0.59
C LYS A 142 -3.04 -22.21 1.02
N ARG A 143 -1.87 -21.90 1.59
CA ARG A 143 -0.95 -22.91 2.15
C ARG A 143 -1.58 -23.70 3.31
N ALA A 144 -2.40 -23.06 4.15
CA ALA A 144 -3.11 -23.75 5.24
C ALA A 144 -4.18 -24.71 4.70
N VAL A 145 -4.99 -24.27 3.75
CA VAL A 145 -6.02 -25.09 3.08
C VAL A 145 -5.43 -26.25 2.28
N GLU A 146 -4.26 -26.06 1.67
CA GLU A 146 -3.53 -27.16 0.99
C GLU A 146 -3.13 -28.29 1.95
N LYS A 147 -2.79 -27.93 3.21
CA LYS A 147 -2.42 -28.90 4.26
C LYS A 147 -3.64 -29.58 4.89
N ASP A 148 -4.67 -28.81 5.17
CA ASP A 148 -5.92 -29.29 5.77
C ASP A 148 -7.11 -28.51 5.22
N LYS A 149 -8.04 -29.21 4.58
CA LYS A 149 -9.28 -28.65 4.05
C LYS A 149 -10.38 -28.49 5.10
N ASN A 150 -10.17 -29.01 6.32
CA ASN A 150 -11.14 -28.91 7.40
C ASN A 150 -11.04 -27.57 8.12
N THR A 151 -11.19 -26.48 7.37
CA THR A 151 -11.14 -25.10 7.86
C THR A 151 -12.36 -24.31 7.40
N LEU A 152 -12.76 -23.30 8.17
CA LEU A 152 -13.82 -22.38 7.74
C LEU A 152 -13.39 -21.54 6.54
N ILE A 153 -12.10 -21.26 6.37
CA ILE A 153 -11.56 -20.57 5.19
C ILE A 153 -11.99 -21.32 3.91
N TYR A 154 -11.82 -22.65 3.88
CA TYR A 154 -12.17 -23.48 2.73
C TYR A 154 -13.69 -23.55 2.51
N THR A 155 -14.45 -23.69 3.60
CA THR A 155 -15.91 -23.77 3.56
C THR A 155 -16.54 -22.45 3.09
N MET A 156 -16.04 -21.31 3.56
CA MET A 156 -16.55 -19.97 3.20
C MET A 156 -16.40 -19.64 1.71
N VAL A 157 -15.45 -20.27 1.02
CA VAL A 157 -15.28 -20.12 -0.42
C VAL A 157 -15.89 -21.26 -1.23
N ASN A 158 -16.72 -22.10 -0.61
CA ASN A 158 -17.34 -23.29 -1.22
C ASN A 158 -16.32 -24.21 -1.91
N GLY A 159 -15.13 -24.36 -1.32
CA GLY A 159 -14.06 -25.19 -1.84
C GLY A 159 -13.22 -24.59 -2.96
N ASP A 160 -13.54 -23.40 -3.43
CA ASP A 160 -12.81 -22.72 -4.50
C ASP A 160 -11.68 -21.86 -3.92
N VAL A 161 -10.48 -22.44 -3.84
CA VAL A 161 -9.27 -21.80 -3.27
C VAL A 161 -8.90 -20.49 -4.02
N SER A 162 -9.33 -20.32 -5.28
CA SER A 162 -9.05 -19.11 -6.04
C SER A 162 -9.81 -17.88 -5.48
N LYS A 163 -10.91 -18.11 -4.78
CA LYS A 163 -11.75 -17.08 -4.16
C LYS A 163 -11.33 -16.68 -2.75
N ILE A 164 -10.28 -17.28 -2.20
CA ILE A 164 -9.77 -16.89 -0.89
C ILE A 164 -9.24 -15.45 -0.96
N GLY A 165 -9.92 -14.55 -0.25
CA GLY A 165 -9.51 -13.18 -0.03
C GLY A 165 -9.03 -12.95 1.41
N ALA A 166 -8.35 -11.83 1.68
CA ALA A 166 -7.94 -11.49 3.04
C ALA A 166 -9.16 -11.40 3.97
N ARG A 167 -10.27 -10.82 3.51
CA ARG A 167 -11.53 -10.75 4.26
C ARG A 167 -12.01 -12.14 4.70
N THR A 168 -11.96 -13.13 3.82
CA THR A 168 -12.36 -14.52 4.17
C THR A 168 -11.57 -15.03 5.37
N VAL A 169 -10.27 -14.71 5.45
CA VAL A 169 -9.42 -15.15 6.56
C VAL A 169 -9.79 -14.45 7.87
N PHE A 170 -10.04 -13.14 7.83
CA PHE A 170 -10.47 -12.39 9.02
C PHE A 170 -11.86 -12.83 9.47
N ASP A 171 -12.81 -13.07 8.57
CA ASP A 171 -14.15 -13.56 8.89
C ASP A 171 -14.08 -14.96 9.52
N ALA A 172 -13.23 -15.88 9.01
CA ALA A 172 -12.98 -17.18 9.60
C ALA A 172 -12.30 -17.09 10.99
N ASN A 173 -11.36 -16.16 11.16
CA ASN A 173 -10.74 -15.88 12.47
C ASN A 173 -11.78 -15.44 13.50
N PHE A 174 -12.67 -14.51 13.17
CA PHE A 174 -13.76 -14.09 14.05
C PHE A 174 -14.74 -15.21 14.38
N ALA A 175 -14.88 -16.19 13.48
CA ALA A 175 -15.68 -17.39 13.69
C ALA A 175 -14.94 -18.49 14.50
N GLY A 176 -13.71 -18.26 14.94
CA GLY A 176 -12.94 -19.18 15.78
C GLY A 176 -12.19 -20.28 15.02
N ASP A 177 -11.97 -20.14 13.72
CA ASP A 177 -11.18 -21.09 12.94
C ASP A 177 -9.71 -21.04 13.35
N LYS A 178 -9.15 -22.18 13.75
CA LYS A 178 -7.77 -22.24 14.26
C LYS A 178 -6.71 -21.84 13.24
N ALA A 179 -6.87 -22.29 11.98
CA ALA A 179 -5.92 -21.96 10.93
C ALA A 179 -5.94 -20.45 10.61
N ALA A 180 -7.13 -19.85 10.59
CA ALA A 180 -7.28 -18.42 10.41
C ALA A 180 -6.69 -17.63 11.58
N MET A 181 -6.88 -18.07 12.83
CA MET A 181 -6.28 -17.44 14.01
C MET A 181 -4.76 -17.44 13.93
N GLU A 182 -4.12 -18.57 13.60
CA GLU A 182 -2.67 -18.67 13.44
C GLU A 182 -2.13 -17.71 12.35
N ILE A 183 -2.88 -17.55 11.24
CA ILE A 183 -2.51 -16.65 10.14
C ILE A 183 -2.63 -15.20 10.59
N VAL A 184 -3.71 -14.83 11.28
CA VAL A 184 -3.94 -13.46 11.75
C VAL A 184 -2.93 -13.10 12.84
N ASP A 185 -2.64 -13.99 13.77
CA ASP A 185 -1.63 -13.79 14.83
C ASP A 185 -0.23 -13.56 14.21
N LYS A 186 0.10 -14.37 13.21
CA LYS A 186 1.35 -14.20 12.44
C LYS A 186 1.40 -12.84 11.74
N TYR A 187 0.32 -12.44 11.07
CA TYR A 187 0.18 -11.14 10.42
C TYR A 187 0.40 -10.00 11.42
N ILE A 188 -0.30 -10.03 12.57
CA ILE A 188 -0.19 -8.99 13.61
C ILE A 188 1.23 -8.92 14.17
N LYS A 189 1.83 -10.08 14.45
CA LYS A 189 3.20 -10.16 14.96
C LYS A 189 4.20 -9.48 14.02
N TYR A 190 4.21 -9.85 12.75
CA TYR A 190 5.15 -9.27 11.79
C TYR A 190 4.86 -7.79 11.48
N PHE A 191 3.59 -7.40 11.50
CA PHE A 191 3.23 -6.00 11.39
C PHE A 191 3.77 -5.18 12.57
N GLY A 192 3.63 -5.71 13.79
CA GLY A 192 4.21 -5.11 14.99
C GLY A 192 5.73 -4.97 14.92
N GLU A 193 6.45 -6.02 14.48
CA GLU A 193 7.90 -5.96 14.26
C GLU A 193 8.28 -4.88 13.23
N GLY A 194 7.48 -4.73 12.16
CA GLY A 194 7.68 -3.65 11.19
C GLY A 194 7.56 -2.27 11.81
N ILE A 195 6.52 -2.04 12.61
CA ILE A 195 6.29 -0.75 13.28
C ILE A 195 7.44 -0.39 14.24
N LEU A 196 7.99 -1.38 14.94
CA LEU A 196 9.09 -1.16 15.89
C LEU A 196 10.40 -0.73 15.20
N ASN A 197 10.53 -0.90 13.89
CA ASN A 197 11.72 -0.52 13.13
C ASN A 197 11.65 0.91 12.56
N PHE A 198 10.53 1.59 12.71
CA PHE A 198 10.31 2.95 12.20
C PHE A 198 10.21 3.96 13.32
#